data_26548515b3dcebd7f742039469a7422a
#
_entry.id   26548515b3dcebd7f742039469a7422a
#
_cell.length_a   1.000
_cell.length_b   1.000
_cell.length_c   1.000
_cell.angle_alpha   90.00
_cell.angle_beta   90.00
_cell.angle_gamma   90.00
#
_symmetry.space_group_name_H-M   'P 1'
#
loop_
_entity.id
_entity.type
_entity.pdbx_description
1 polymer ?
#
loop_
_entity_poly.entity_id
_entity_poly.type
_entity_poly.pdbx_seq_one_letter_code
_entity_poly.pdbx_strand_id
1 'polypeptide(L)'
;MIKILFVCHGNICRSPMAEFVMKDLVSKAGLSDRFYIESAATSSEEVWGGRGNPVYPPARAKLREHGIDPGGKRARRTTREDYARFDYLIGMDYANAYNMRHIYGGDPDGKISLLLDHCGRTGQEVADPWYTDNFDETWEDVLQGCTALLKELRKAL
;
A
#
# COMPACT_ATOMS: atom_id res chain seq x y z
N MET A 1 -16.66 -5.40 6.87
CA MET A 1 -15.52 -4.47 6.71
C MET A 1 -14.45 -5.11 5.84
N ILE A 2 -14.02 -4.42 4.81
CA ILE A 2 -12.97 -4.90 3.91
C ILE A 2 -11.62 -4.44 4.46
N LYS A 3 -10.68 -5.36 4.65
CA LYS A 3 -9.38 -5.08 5.26
C LYS A 3 -8.27 -5.20 4.22
N ILE A 4 -7.55 -4.10 3.99
CA ILE A 4 -6.51 -3.99 2.96
C ILE A 4 -5.17 -3.64 3.61
N LEU A 5 -4.13 -4.39 3.25
CA LEU A 5 -2.75 -4.07 3.61
C LEU A 5 -1.95 -3.81 2.34
N PHE A 6 -1.44 -2.60 2.21
CA PHE A 6 -0.52 -2.26 1.13
C PHE A 6 0.92 -2.53 1.59
N VAL A 7 1.72 -3.13 0.74
CA VAL A 7 3.07 -3.58 1.11
C VAL A 7 4.09 -3.14 0.07
N CYS A 8 5.19 -2.57 0.55
CA CYS A 8 6.37 -2.31 -0.27
C CYS A 8 7.63 -2.71 0.51
N HIS A 9 8.81 -2.41 -0.01
CA HIS A 9 10.05 -2.84 0.62
C HIS A 9 10.26 -2.20 2.01
N GLY A 10 10.20 -0.87 2.09
CA GLY A 10 10.56 -0.13 3.32
C GLY A 10 9.39 0.45 4.10
N ASN A 11 8.22 0.56 3.51
CA ASN A 11 7.03 1.18 4.11
C ASN A 11 7.24 2.65 4.48
N ILE A 12 7.99 3.39 3.67
CA ILE A 12 8.17 4.84 3.85
C ILE A 12 7.75 5.67 2.64
N CYS A 13 7.57 5.06 1.46
CA CYS A 13 7.19 5.76 0.21
C CYS A 13 5.91 5.20 -0.40
N ARG A 14 6.03 4.13 -1.21
CA ARG A 14 4.93 3.63 -2.04
C ARG A 14 3.74 3.12 -1.25
N SER A 15 3.98 2.25 -0.27
CA SER A 15 2.86 1.67 0.47
C SER A 15 2.16 2.68 1.38
N PRO A 16 2.86 3.62 2.06
CA PRO A 16 2.15 4.68 2.77
C PRO A 16 1.36 5.59 1.82
N MET A 17 1.89 5.90 0.63
CA MET A 17 1.13 6.70 -0.35
C MET A 17 -0.16 5.98 -0.73
N ALA A 18 -0.09 4.67 -1.00
CA ALA A 18 -1.27 3.88 -1.32
C ALA A 18 -2.27 3.84 -0.16
N GLU A 19 -1.79 3.65 1.06
CA GLU A 19 -2.64 3.65 2.26
C GLU A 19 -3.45 4.94 2.35
N PHE A 20 -2.77 6.09 2.27
CA PHE A 20 -3.43 7.38 2.50
C PHE A 20 -4.25 7.85 1.30
N VAL A 21 -3.84 7.53 0.07
CA VAL A 21 -4.67 7.78 -1.11
C VAL A 21 -5.96 6.96 -1.02
N MET A 22 -5.87 5.69 -0.68
CA MET A 22 -7.05 4.83 -0.56
C MET A 22 -7.99 5.32 0.56
N LYS A 23 -7.43 5.70 1.71
CA LYS A 23 -8.23 6.27 2.81
C LYS A 23 -8.96 7.54 2.38
N ASP A 24 -8.30 8.40 1.61
CA ASP A 24 -8.90 9.63 1.10
C ASP A 24 -10.04 9.34 0.13
N LEU A 25 -9.82 8.43 -0.81
CA LEU A 25 -10.85 8.02 -1.78
C LEU A 25 -12.06 7.40 -1.09
N VAL A 26 -11.83 6.53 -0.13
CA VAL A 26 -12.88 5.87 0.65
C VAL A 26 -13.67 6.90 1.46
N SER A 27 -12.99 7.86 2.08
CA SER A 27 -13.63 8.94 2.84
C SER A 27 -14.52 9.80 1.94
N LYS A 28 -14.01 10.21 0.78
CA LYS A 28 -14.77 11.02 -0.18
C LYS A 28 -15.99 10.29 -0.74
N ALA A 29 -15.94 8.97 -0.76
CA ALA A 29 -17.07 8.14 -1.19
C ALA A 29 -18.07 7.85 -0.06
N GLY A 30 -17.80 8.33 1.17
CA GLY A 30 -18.66 8.07 2.32
C GLY A 30 -18.60 6.64 2.83
N LEU A 31 -17.48 5.94 2.61
CA LEU A 31 -17.34 4.51 2.90
C LEU A 31 -16.30 4.21 3.99
N SER A 32 -15.87 5.21 4.77
CA SER A 32 -14.80 5.04 5.77
C SER A 32 -15.08 3.93 6.79
N ASP A 33 -16.34 3.71 7.14
CA ASP A 33 -16.75 2.68 8.09
C ASP A 33 -16.81 1.27 7.48
N ARG A 34 -16.59 1.16 6.18
CA ARG A 34 -16.62 -0.11 5.45
C ARG A 34 -15.24 -0.66 5.13
N PHE A 35 -14.19 0.10 5.41
CA PHE A 35 -12.80 -0.27 5.08
C PHE A 35 -11.87 -0.10 6.26
N TYR A 36 -10.93 -1.03 6.39
CA TYR A 36 -9.79 -0.95 7.31
C TYR A 36 -8.53 -1.04 6.46
N ILE A 37 -7.72 0.01 6.48
CA ILE A 37 -6.60 0.16 5.55
C ILE A 37 -5.32 0.44 6.34
N GLU A 38 -4.27 -0.36 6.08
CA GLU A 38 -2.94 -0.17 6.64
C GLU A 38 -1.88 -0.37 5.56
N SER A 39 -0.63 -0.10 5.93
CA SER A 39 0.53 -0.44 5.10
C SER A 39 1.67 -0.97 5.94
N ALA A 40 2.55 -1.76 5.32
CA ALA A 40 3.67 -2.40 5.99
C ALA A 40 4.82 -2.64 5.01
N ALA A 41 5.97 -3.04 5.54
CA ALA A 41 7.18 -3.35 4.79
C ALA A 41 7.43 -4.85 4.74
N THR A 42 8.11 -5.30 3.70
CA THR A 42 8.67 -6.66 3.66
C THR A 42 10.02 -6.74 4.36
N SER A 43 10.73 -5.61 4.48
CA SER A 43 12.03 -5.56 5.16
C SER A 43 11.95 -4.80 6.48
N SER A 44 13.00 -4.93 7.29
CA SER A 44 13.13 -4.19 8.55
C SER A 44 14.12 -3.03 8.44
N GLU A 45 14.53 -2.67 7.23
CA GLU A 45 15.53 -1.61 7.00
C GLU A 45 15.14 -0.27 7.62
N GLU A 46 13.85 0.03 7.64
CA GLU A 46 13.33 1.30 8.14
C GLU A 46 12.76 1.17 9.57
N VAL A 47 13.09 0.08 10.28
CA VAL A 47 12.65 -0.16 11.66
C VAL A 47 13.86 -0.35 12.55
N TRP A 48 14.07 0.59 13.49
CA TRP A 48 15.21 0.60 14.40
C TRP A 48 14.73 0.47 15.85
N GLY A 49 15.27 -0.54 16.56
CA GLY A 49 14.94 -0.75 17.96
C GLY A 49 13.44 -0.87 18.23
N GLY A 50 12.70 -1.49 17.31
CA GLY A 50 11.26 -1.64 17.40
C GLY A 50 10.49 -0.38 16.99
N ARG A 51 11.16 0.65 16.51
CA ARG A 51 10.54 1.91 16.10
C ARG A 51 10.77 2.16 14.61
N GLY A 52 9.68 2.35 13.87
CA GLY A 52 9.73 2.63 12.45
C GLY A 52 10.01 4.08 12.12
N ASN A 53 10.67 4.30 10.98
CA ASN A 53 10.89 5.63 10.44
C ASN A 53 9.57 6.23 9.93
N PRO A 54 9.44 7.57 9.95
CA PRO A 54 8.25 8.23 9.41
C PRO A 54 8.21 8.15 7.89
N VAL A 55 7.09 8.57 7.31
CA VAL A 55 6.95 8.68 5.86
C VAL A 55 8.06 9.56 5.31
N TYR A 56 8.71 9.08 4.25
CA TYR A 56 9.83 9.78 3.61
C TYR A 56 9.39 11.20 3.21
N PRO A 57 10.20 12.24 3.49
CA PRO A 57 9.76 13.63 3.28
C PRO A 57 9.20 13.96 1.91
N PRO A 58 9.81 13.54 0.78
CA PRO A 58 9.21 13.80 -0.54
C PRO A 58 7.85 13.11 -0.74
N ALA A 59 7.65 11.91 -0.18
CA ALA A 59 6.36 11.22 -0.25
C ALA A 59 5.31 11.95 0.57
N ARG A 60 5.67 12.40 1.76
CA ARG A 60 4.81 13.23 2.61
C ARG A 60 4.43 14.52 1.90
N ALA A 61 5.40 15.19 1.25
CA ALA A 61 5.14 16.43 0.51
C ALA A 61 4.16 16.18 -0.64
N LYS A 62 4.30 15.07 -1.35
CA LYS A 62 3.40 14.71 -2.45
C LYS A 62 1.98 14.49 -1.95
N LEU A 63 1.79 13.79 -0.83
CA LEU A 63 0.47 13.62 -0.22
C LEU A 63 -0.14 14.96 0.18
N ARG A 64 0.64 15.83 0.84
CA ARG A 64 0.17 17.14 1.27
C ARG A 64 -0.20 18.06 0.11
N GLU A 65 0.51 17.95 -1.00
CA GLU A 65 0.22 18.68 -2.24
C GLU A 65 -1.23 18.38 -2.71
N HIS A 66 -1.73 17.20 -2.42
CA HIS A 66 -3.09 16.78 -2.75
C HIS A 66 -4.07 16.85 -1.57
N GLY A 67 -3.68 17.56 -0.51
CA GLY A 67 -4.55 17.78 0.65
C GLY A 67 -4.63 16.59 1.60
N ILE A 68 -3.68 15.66 1.54
CA ILE A 68 -3.66 14.45 2.35
C ILE A 68 -2.53 14.52 3.37
N ASP A 69 -2.86 14.34 4.66
CA ASP A 69 -1.87 14.32 5.73
C ASP A 69 -1.69 12.86 6.22
N PRO A 70 -0.49 12.29 6.11
CA PRO A 70 -0.23 10.94 6.62
C PRO A 70 -0.10 10.87 8.15
N GLY A 71 -0.19 12.00 8.85
CA GLY A 71 -0.12 12.01 10.31
C GLY A 71 1.18 11.45 10.84
N GLY A 72 1.08 10.64 11.89
CA GLY A 72 2.22 10.03 12.56
C GLY A 72 2.56 8.63 12.06
N LYS A 73 2.20 8.28 10.84
CA LYS A 73 2.50 6.95 10.28
C LYS A 73 3.99 6.66 10.34
N ARG A 74 4.32 5.47 10.83
CA ARG A 74 5.70 4.96 10.89
C ARG A 74 5.76 3.59 10.24
N ALA A 75 6.91 3.27 9.67
CA ALA A 75 7.14 1.96 9.04
C ALA A 75 6.95 0.84 10.06
N ARG A 76 6.32 -0.25 9.62
CA ARG A 76 6.32 -1.51 10.35
C ARG A 76 6.54 -2.66 9.39
N ARG A 77 7.15 -3.72 9.86
CA ARG A 77 7.34 -4.92 9.04
C ARG A 77 6.08 -5.77 9.09
N THR A 78 5.64 -6.28 7.94
CA THR A 78 4.54 -7.25 7.90
C THR A 78 4.95 -8.57 8.54
N THR A 79 4.00 -9.26 9.16
CA THR A 79 4.24 -10.52 9.84
C THR A 79 3.30 -11.59 9.29
N ARG A 80 3.58 -12.84 9.64
CA ARG A 80 2.75 -13.98 9.20
C ARG A 80 1.29 -13.82 9.62
N GLU A 81 1.04 -13.22 10.76
CA GLU A 81 -0.31 -13.00 11.30
C GLU A 81 -1.13 -12.05 10.42
N ASP A 82 -0.48 -11.17 9.68
CA ASP A 82 -1.19 -10.26 8.77
C ASP A 82 -1.97 -11.03 7.69
N TYR A 83 -1.52 -12.21 7.32
CA TYR A 83 -2.20 -13.01 6.29
C TYR A 83 -3.66 -13.30 6.65
N ALA A 84 -3.91 -13.68 7.90
CA ALA A 84 -5.27 -13.97 8.35
C ALA A 84 -6.08 -12.71 8.64
N ARG A 85 -5.40 -11.60 9.01
CA ARG A 85 -6.06 -10.35 9.40
C ARG A 85 -6.61 -9.55 8.23
N PHE A 86 -5.98 -9.62 7.08
CA PHE A 86 -6.36 -8.81 5.91
C PHE A 86 -6.99 -9.65 4.82
N ASP A 87 -7.94 -9.05 4.10
CA ASP A 87 -8.61 -9.68 2.97
C ASP A 87 -7.80 -9.51 1.68
N TYR A 88 -7.07 -8.40 1.57
CA TYR A 88 -6.27 -8.05 0.41
C TYR A 88 -4.87 -7.65 0.86
N LEU A 89 -3.87 -8.29 0.28
CA LEU A 89 -2.45 -8.06 0.56
C LEU A 89 -1.82 -7.60 -0.75
N ILE A 90 -1.64 -6.28 -0.89
CA ILE A 90 -1.35 -5.66 -2.18
C ILE A 90 0.07 -5.10 -2.19
N GLY A 91 0.92 -5.70 -3.05
CA GLY A 91 2.28 -5.26 -3.27
C GLY A 91 2.38 -4.22 -4.37
N MET A 92 3.49 -3.50 -4.38
CA MET A 92 3.78 -2.49 -5.40
C MET A 92 4.54 -3.08 -6.57
N ASP A 93 5.31 -4.13 -6.35
CA ASP A 93 6.12 -4.79 -7.37
C ASP A 93 6.22 -6.30 -7.10
N TYR A 94 6.84 -7.02 -8.06
CA TYR A 94 7.00 -8.48 -7.94
C TYR A 94 7.85 -8.90 -6.77
N ALA A 95 8.88 -8.12 -6.43
CA ALA A 95 9.71 -8.41 -5.26
C ALA A 95 8.90 -8.38 -3.98
N ASN A 96 7.98 -7.43 -3.86
CA ASN A 96 7.06 -7.36 -2.71
C ASN A 96 6.20 -8.62 -2.64
N ALA A 97 5.59 -9.03 -3.75
CA ALA A 97 4.74 -10.22 -3.80
C ALA A 97 5.52 -11.49 -3.44
N TYR A 98 6.73 -11.63 -3.98
CA TYR A 98 7.63 -12.75 -3.68
C TYR A 98 7.96 -12.80 -2.19
N ASN A 99 8.37 -11.67 -1.62
CA ASN A 99 8.73 -11.62 -0.20
C ASN A 99 7.52 -11.82 0.72
N MET A 100 6.35 -11.35 0.34
CA MET A 100 5.13 -11.62 1.09
C MET A 100 4.83 -13.12 1.16
N ARG A 101 4.98 -13.84 0.05
CA ARG A 101 4.77 -15.29 0.04
C ARG A 101 5.72 -16.01 0.99
N HIS A 102 6.97 -15.55 1.07
CA HIS A 102 7.93 -16.10 2.02
C HIS A 102 7.54 -15.80 3.47
N ILE A 103 7.19 -14.57 3.77
CA ILE A 103 6.83 -14.15 5.13
C ILE A 103 5.59 -14.88 5.61
N TYR A 104 4.58 -15.01 4.76
CA TYR A 104 3.30 -15.62 5.14
C TYR A 104 3.28 -17.15 5.02
N GLY A 105 4.28 -17.74 4.40
CA GLY A 105 4.35 -19.18 4.17
C GLY A 105 3.51 -19.66 3.00
N GLY A 106 3.23 -18.78 2.04
CA GLY A 106 2.44 -19.06 0.85
C GLY A 106 1.26 -18.12 0.69
N ASP A 107 0.37 -18.44 -0.24
CA ASP A 107 -0.85 -17.66 -0.50
C ASP A 107 -2.01 -18.61 -0.84
N PRO A 108 -2.43 -19.47 0.11
CA PRO A 108 -3.47 -20.46 -0.16
C PRO A 108 -4.82 -19.84 -0.50
N ASP A 109 -5.13 -18.64 0.00
CA ASP A 109 -6.42 -17.99 -0.20
C ASP A 109 -6.42 -16.99 -1.36
N GLY A 110 -5.30 -16.85 -2.08
CA GLY A 110 -5.22 -15.96 -3.22
C GLY A 110 -5.38 -14.49 -2.87
N LYS A 111 -4.82 -14.04 -1.73
CA LYS A 111 -4.96 -12.66 -1.24
C LYS A 111 -3.93 -11.70 -1.81
N ILE A 112 -2.80 -12.21 -2.33
CA ILE A 112 -1.69 -11.39 -2.79
C ILE A 112 -1.91 -10.96 -4.24
N SER A 113 -1.80 -9.66 -4.51
CA SER A 113 -1.86 -9.09 -5.86
C SER A 113 -0.94 -7.86 -5.92
N LEU A 114 -0.71 -7.37 -7.14
CA LEU A 114 -0.03 -6.10 -7.36
C LEU A 114 -1.07 -5.01 -7.54
N LEU A 115 -0.76 -3.80 -7.08
CA LEU A 115 -1.71 -2.69 -7.14
C LEU A 115 -2.18 -2.43 -8.57
N LEU A 116 -1.26 -2.42 -9.54
CA LEU A 116 -1.61 -2.09 -10.92
C LEU A 116 -2.36 -3.22 -11.66
N ASP A 117 -2.43 -4.42 -11.09
CA ASP A 117 -3.29 -5.48 -11.61
C ASP A 117 -4.76 -5.04 -11.58
N HIS A 118 -5.14 -4.24 -10.58
CA HIS A 118 -6.51 -3.81 -10.37
C HIS A 118 -6.99 -2.75 -11.36
N CYS A 119 -6.07 -2.08 -12.05
CA CYS A 119 -6.41 -1.08 -13.07
C CYS A 119 -6.16 -1.58 -14.50
N GLY A 120 -6.03 -2.90 -14.69
CA GLY A 120 -5.82 -3.49 -16.01
C GLY A 120 -4.38 -3.42 -16.51
N ARG A 121 -3.47 -2.89 -15.70
CA ARG A 121 -2.03 -2.84 -16.02
C ARG A 121 -1.35 -4.09 -15.44
N THR A 122 -1.84 -5.25 -15.86
CA THR A 122 -1.40 -6.55 -15.34
C THR A 122 0.09 -6.76 -15.57
N GLY A 123 0.79 -7.15 -14.50
CA GLY A 123 2.22 -7.37 -14.57
C GLY A 123 3.08 -6.11 -14.53
N GLN A 124 2.47 -4.94 -14.39
CA GLN A 124 3.21 -3.69 -14.24
C GLN A 124 3.45 -3.37 -12.77
N GLU A 125 4.55 -2.69 -12.52
CA GLU A 125 4.99 -2.33 -11.18
C GLU A 125 4.83 -0.83 -10.94
N VAL A 126 4.48 -0.46 -9.71
CA VAL A 126 4.48 0.94 -9.30
C VAL A 126 5.94 1.41 -9.26
N ALA A 127 6.23 2.51 -9.97
CA ALA A 127 7.57 3.06 -10.01
C ALA A 127 8.10 3.35 -8.61
N ASP A 128 9.33 2.90 -8.33
CA ASP A 128 9.98 3.15 -7.04
C ASP A 128 10.74 4.48 -7.10
N PRO A 129 10.24 5.51 -6.39
CA PRO A 129 10.85 6.84 -6.48
C PRO A 129 12.23 6.92 -5.85
N TRP A 130 12.62 5.93 -5.07
CA TRP A 130 13.99 5.83 -4.56
C TRP A 130 15.00 5.70 -5.70
N TYR A 131 14.61 5.01 -6.80
CA TYR A 131 15.47 4.81 -7.97
C TYR A 131 15.22 5.84 -9.06
N THR A 132 13.95 6.23 -9.28
CA THR A 132 13.58 7.14 -10.37
C THR A 132 13.69 8.61 -9.97
N ASP A 133 13.62 8.89 -8.67
CA ASP A 133 13.48 10.26 -8.12
C ASP A 133 12.27 10.99 -8.71
N ASN A 134 11.29 10.24 -9.21
CA ASN A 134 10.09 10.78 -9.85
C ASN A 134 8.84 10.44 -9.05
N PHE A 135 8.53 11.29 -8.07
CA PHE A 135 7.36 11.09 -7.21
C PHE A 135 6.04 11.35 -7.93
N ASP A 136 6.04 12.10 -9.01
CA ASP A 136 4.84 12.33 -9.81
C ASP A 136 4.40 11.04 -10.51
N GLU A 137 5.34 10.29 -11.07
CA GLU A 137 5.05 9.00 -11.70
C GLU A 137 4.50 8.01 -10.67
N THR A 138 5.12 7.93 -9.50
CA THR A 138 4.65 7.07 -8.42
C THR A 138 3.25 7.46 -7.97
N TRP A 139 3.00 8.76 -7.82
CA TRP A 139 1.67 9.27 -7.46
C TRP A 139 0.61 8.84 -8.47
N GLU A 140 0.88 9.02 -9.77
CA GLU A 140 -0.07 8.66 -10.82
C GLU A 140 -0.38 7.16 -10.81
N ASP A 141 0.64 6.32 -10.66
CA ASP A 141 0.46 4.87 -10.58
C ASP A 141 -0.39 4.50 -9.34
N VAL A 142 -0.08 5.07 -8.20
CA VAL A 142 -0.82 4.79 -6.96
C VAL A 142 -2.26 5.26 -7.08
N LEU A 143 -2.49 6.44 -7.62
CA LEU A 143 -3.83 6.97 -7.79
C LEU A 143 -4.68 6.12 -8.74
N GLN A 144 -4.10 5.71 -9.87
CA GLN A 144 -4.79 4.83 -10.82
C GLN A 144 -5.16 3.49 -10.17
N GLY A 145 -4.20 2.87 -9.50
CA GLY A 145 -4.41 1.58 -8.86
C GLY A 145 -5.45 1.64 -7.75
N CYS A 146 -5.36 2.63 -6.88
CA CYS A 146 -6.31 2.78 -5.77
C CYS A 146 -7.72 3.13 -6.25
N THR A 147 -7.84 3.98 -7.27
CA THR A 147 -9.14 4.34 -7.85
C THR A 147 -9.85 3.11 -8.42
N ALA A 148 -9.11 2.30 -9.18
CA ALA A 148 -9.66 1.08 -9.76
C ALA A 148 -9.98 0.02 -8.68
N LEU A 149 -9.12 -0.09 -7.67
CA LEU A 149 -9.35 -1.00 -6.55
C LEU A 149 -10.65 -0.64 -5.81
N LEU A 150 -10.87 0.63 -5.51
CA LEU A 150 -12.11 1.05 -4.87
C LEU A 150 -13.33 0.72 -5.73
N LYS A 151 -13.25 0.99 -7.03
CA LYS A 151 -14.34 0.68 -7.96
C LYS A 151 -14.68 -0.82 -7.95
N GLU A 152 -13.65 -1.67 -7.94
CA GLU A 152 -13.81 -3.12 -7.88
C GLU A 152 -14.48 -3.54 -6.56
N LEU A 153 -13.98 -3.04 -5.44
CA LEU A 153 -14.44 -3.46 -4.11
C LEU A 153 -15.82 -2.92 -3.76
N ARG A 154 -16.22 -1.78 -4.32
CA ARG A 154 -17.57 -1.24 -4.10
C ARG A 154 -18.65 -2.19 -4.60
N LYS A 155 -18.36 -3.00 -5.61
CA LYS A 155 -19.31 -3.96 -6.15
C LYS A 155 -19.66 -5.08 -5.15
N ALA A 156 -18.80 -5.29 -4.15
CA ALA A 156 -18.98 -6.30 -3.12
C ALA A 156 -19.67 -5.77 -1.86
N LEU A 157 -20.02 -4.49 -1.84
CA LEU A 157 -20.64 -3.85 -0.68
C LEU A 157 -22.17 -3.81 -0.76
#